data_b21a0d8bd6a06b6ada8269f275759913
#
_entry.id   b21a0d8bd6a06b6ada8269f275759913
#
_cell.length_a   1.000
_cell.length_b   1.000
_cell.length_c   1.000
_cell.angle_alpha   90.00
_cell.angle_beta   90.00
_cell.angle_gamma   90.00
#
_symmetry.space_group_name_H-M   'P 1'
#
loop_
_entity.id
_entity.type
_entity.pdbx_description
1 polymer ?
#
loop_
_entity_poly.entity_id
_entity_poly.type
_entity_poly.pdbx_seq_one_letter_code
_entity_poly.pdbx_strand_id
1 'polypeptide(L)'
;TSYNIIDFFLAADHGIVLTTCDPPSYLDAYNFIKVALFRKLNRIFGPESELRKHKDPDLLWIIKETTMSGNGNKGKVIEDLIERVKTKLPEKMPLIEHVLETFRPGLVVNMISENDNVSEVVNRVQDVSQKMLTIAVDYLGSIDYQSDIKRSAQDLIPAISRDPKGNLVECIRDILSIILH
;
A
#
# COMPACT_ATOMS: atom_id res chain seq x y z
N THR A 1 5.29 12.54 1.22
CA THR A 1 3.92 12.24 0.74
C THR A 1 2.94 13.10 1.53
N SER A 2 2.04 13.81 0.85
CA SER A 2 1.01 14.61 1.51
C SER A 2 0.00 13.71 2.22
N TYR A 3 -0.44 14.09 3.42
CA TYR A 3 -1.49 13.36 4.16
C TYR A 3 -2.77 13.21 3.31
N ASN A 4 -3.12 14.20 2.50
CA ASN A 4 -4.29 14.13 1.62
C ASN A 4 -4.23 12.96 0.63
N ILE A 5 -3.07 12.67 0.04
CA ILE A 5 -2.90 11.54 -0.90
C ILE A 5 -3.14 10.21 -0.18
N ILE A 6 -2.62 10.08 1.04
CA ILE A 6 -2.81 8.87 1.85
C ILE A 6 -4.28 8.73 2.27
N ASP A 7 -4.93 9.82 2.63
CA ASP A 7 -6.34 9.79 3.02
C ASP A 7 -7.26 9.42 1.85
N PHE A 8 -6.97 9.89 0.62
CA PHE A 8 -7.67 9.43 -0.59
C PHE A 8 -7.43 7.95 -0.87
N PHE A 9 -6.19 7.49 -0.74
CA PHE A 9 -5.85 6.08 -0.90
C PHE A 9 -6.61 5.19 0.10
N LEU A 10 -6.74 5.63 1.35
CA LEU A 10 -7.46 4.91 2.40
C LEU A 10 -8.99 5.02 2.31
N ALA A 11 -9.51 5.98 1.57
CA ALA A 11 -10.94 6.17 1.34
C ALA A 11 -11.45 5.35 0.14
N ALA A 12 -10.56 4.87 -0.71
CA ALA A 12 -10.93 4.01 -1.83
C ALA A 12 -11.25 2.58 -1.38
N ASP A 13 -12.17 1.91 -2.08
CA ASP A 13 -12.49 0.50 -1.83
C ASP A 13 -11.27 -0.39 -2.09
N HIS A 14 -10.49 -0.04 -3.13
CA HIS A 14 -9.24 -0.71 -3.49
C HIS A 14 -8.12 0.30 -3.63
N GLY A 15 -7.20 0.32 -2.68
CA GLY A 15 -6.00 1.14 -2.75
C GLY A 15 -4.93 0.49 -3.62
N ILE A 16 -4.56 1.10 -4.74
CA ILE A 16 -3.56 0.59 -5.67
C ILE A 16 -2.29 1.43 -5.61
N VAL A 17 -1.15 0.77 -5.45
CA VAL A 17 0.17 1.38 -5.49
C VAL A 17 0.85 1.00 -6.81
N LEU A 18 1.31 2.00 -7.56
CA LEU A 18 2.10 1.80 -8.76
C LEU A 18 3.58 1.93 -8.43
N THR A 19 4.38 1.02 -8.99
CA THR A 19 5.84 1.06 -8.93
C THR A 19 6.45 0.74 -10.29
N THR A 20 7.76 0.91 -10.43
CA THR A 20 8.53 0.41 -11.57
C THR A 20 9.53 -0.64 -11.09
N CYS A 21 10.29 -1.22 -12.01
CA CYS A 21 11.35 -2.16 -11.65
C CYS A 21 12.61 -1.49 -11.05
N ASP A 22 12.67 -0.17 -10.99
CA ASP A 22 13.79 0.56 -10.41
C ASP A 22 13.81 0.47 -8.88
N PRO A 23 14.99 0.21 -8.26
CA PRO A 23 15.11 0.11 -6.80
C PRO A 23 14.52 1.28 -6.02
N PRO A 24 14.74 2.56 -6.36
CA PRO A 24 14.12 3.67 -5.65
C PRO A 24 12.59 3.60 -5.68
N SER A 25 11.98 3.23 -6.83
CA SER A 25 10.54 3.20 -7.01
C SER A 25 9.85 2.17 -6.10
N TYR A 26 10.35 0.93 -6.05
CA TYR A 26 9.71 -0.08 -5.20
C TYR A 26 10.00 0.12 -3.71
N LEU A 27 11.11 0.78 -3.34
CA LEU A 27 11.34 1.21 -1.97
C LEU A 27 10.37 2.32 -1.56
N ASP A 28 10.06 3.25 -2.45
CA ASP A 28 9.07 4.31 -2.23
C ASP A 28 7.66 3.73 -2.13
N ALA A 29 7.34 2.73 -2.95
CA ALA A 29 6.08 1.99 -2.86
C ALA A 29 5.92 1.34 -1.47
N TYR A 30 6.94 0.63 -0.98
CA TYR A 30 6.94 0.08 0.38
C TYR A 30 6.78 1.16 1.46
N ASN A 31 7.52 2.27 1.35
CA ASN A 31 7.43 3.38 2.29
C ASN A 31 6.02 4.01 2.29
N PHE A 32 5.40 4.13 1.12
CA PHE A 32 4.02 4.59 1.01
C PHE A 32 3.05 3.66 1.73
N ILE A 33 3.14 2.34 1.47
CA ILE A 33 2.32 1.31 2.12
C ILE A 33 2.47 1.38 3.65
N LYS A 34 3.71 1.49 4.13
CA LYS A 34 4.01 1.65 5.56
C LYS A 34 3.32 2.87 6.16
N VAL A 35 3.45 4.03 5.54
CA VAL A 35 2.84 5.27 6.04
C VAL A 35 1.32 5.19 5.98
N ALA A 36 0.75 4.58 4.94
CA ALA A 36 -0.70 4.37 4.82
C ALA A 36 -1.25 3.46 5.92
N LEU A 37 -0.54 2.36 6.26
CA LEU A 37 -0.93 1.48 7.37
C LEU A 37 -0.97 2.25 8.70
N PHE A 38 0.08 3.00 9.04
CA PHE A 38 0.10 3.79 10.27
C PHE A 38 -0.96 4.89 10.27
N ARG A 39 -1.24 5.52 9.13
CA ARG A 39 -2.33 6.49 9.01
C ARG A 39 -3.69 5.81 9.24
N LYS A 40 -3.91 4.60 8.69
CA LYS A 40 -5.13 3.81 8.93
C LYS A 40 -5.31 3.51 10.42
N LEU A 41 -4.27 3.02 11.10
CA LEU A 41 -4.30 2.78 12.54
C LEU A 41 -4.64 4.06 13.34
N ASN A 42 -3.97 5.18 13.01
CA ASN A 42 -4.25 6.46 13.67
C ASN A 42 -5.68 6.96 13.41
N ARG A 43 -6.24 6.75 12.23
CA ARG A 43 -7.63 7.14 11.92
C ARG A 43 -8.65 6.28 12.67
N ILE A 44 -8.41 4.98 12.78
CA ILE A 44 -9.34 4.06 13.47
C ILE A 44 -9.38 4.35 14.97
N PHE A 45 -8.22 4.54 15.60
CA PHE A 45 -8.12 4.64 17.06
C PHE A 45 -7.92 6.08 17.56
N GLY A 46 -7.70 7.02 16.65
CA GLY A 46 -7.43 8.42 16.98
C GLY A 46 -8.67 9.29 17.21
N PRO A 47 -8.44 10.58 17.51
CA PRO A 47 -9.52 11.54 17.74
C PRO A 47 -10.44 11.74 16.53
N GLU A 48 -9.91 11.51 15.33
CA GLU A 48 -10.63 11.63 14.04
C GLU A 48 -11.48 10.40 13.71
N SER A 49 -11.48 9.37 14.57
CA SER A 49 -12.25 8.15 14.34
C SER A 49 -13.74 8.47 14.23
N GLU A 50 -14.33 8.18 13.06
CA GLU A 50 -15.77 8.28 12.82
C GLU A 50 -16.54 7.29 13.69
N LEU A 51 -15.90 6.16 14.01
CA LEU A 51 -16.44 5.15 14.91
C LEU A 51 -16.09 5.53 16.36
N ARG A 52 -16.90 6.39 16.98
CA ARG A 52 -16.73 6.83 18.37
C ARG A 52 -16.47 5.67 19.37
N LYS A 53 -16.86 4.45 19.03
CA LYS A 53 -16.68 3.23 19.81
C LYS A 53 -15.24 2.72 19.86
N HIS A 54 -14.37 3.15 18.94
CA HIS A 54 -12.98 2.69 18.83
C HIS A 54 -11.95 3.73 19.29
N LYS A 55 -12.41 4.90 19.76
CA LYS A 55 -11.48 5.87 20.35
C LYS A 55 -10.85 5.27 21.59
N ASP A 56 -9.56 5.02 21.50
CA ASP A 56 -8.77 4.43 22.56
C ASP A 56 -7.49 5.27 22.76
N PRO A 57 -7.47 6.17 23.76
CA PRO A 57 -6.32 7.03 24.01
C PRO A 57 -5.04 6.25 24.32
N ASP A 58 -5.15 5.11 25.01
CA ASP A 58 -4.01 4.31 25.44
C ASP A 58 -3.41 3.57 24.23
N LEU A 59 -4.27 2.98 23.40
CA LEU A 59 -3.84 2.36 22.14
C LEU A 59 -3.25 3.39 21.18
N LEU A 60 -3.88 4.56 21.05
CA LEU A 60 -3.34 5.63 20.22
C LEU A 60 -1.97 6.11 20.71
N TRP A 61 -1.78 6.20 22.02
CA TRP A 61 -0.50 6.56 22.61
C TRP A 61 0.58 5.53 22.25
N ILE A 62 0.28 4.23 22.36
CA ILE A 62 1.20 3.16 21.97
C ILE A 62 1.56 3.26 20.49
N ILE A 63 0.56 3.45 19.60
CA ILE A 63 0.78 3.60 18.16
C ILE A 63 1.71 4.77 17.87
N LYS A 64 1.46 5.95 18.47
CA LYS A 64 2.27 7.16 18.28
C LYS A 64 3.68 6.97 18.81
N GLU A 65 3.83 6.45 20.03
CA GLU A 65 5.13 6.22 20.64
C GLU A 65 5.96 5.26 19.78
N THR A 66 5.38 4.16 19.31
CA THR A 66 6.06 3.19 18.46
C THR A 66 6.48 3.82 17.12
N THR A 67 5.64 4.68 16.55
CA THR A 67 5.95 5.37 15.29
C THR A 67 7.06 6.41 15.45
N MET A 68 7.08 7.13 16.59
CA MET A 68 8.07 8.18 16.88
C MET A 68 9.38 7.62 17.43
N SER A 69 9.33 6.54 18.19
CA SER A 69 10.49 5.91 18.82
C SER A 69 11.39 5.15 17.84
N GLY A 70 11.18 5.27 16.54
CA GLY A 70 11.95 4.63 15.47
C GLY A 70 13.49 4.81 15.51
N ASN A 71 14.04 5.08 16.69
CA ASN A 71 15.43 5.31 17.04
C ASN A 71 16.21 4.01 17.35
N GLY A 72 16.08 2.97 16.56
CA GLY A 72 16.96 1.82 16.80
C GLY A 72 16.78 0.65 15.85
N ASN A 73 15.59 0.25 15.56
CA ASN A 73 15.34 -0.92 14.73
C ASN A 73 14.31 -0.57 13.63
N LYS A 74 14.78 0.16 12.60
CA LYS A 74 13.96 0.69 11.50
C LYS A 74 13.11 -0.35 10.75
N GLY A 75 13.32 -1.64 11.03
CA GLY A 75 12.64 -2.75 10.38
C GLY A 75 11.51 -3.42 11.18
N LYS A 76 11.38 -3.15 12.49
CA LYS A 76 10.48 -3.95 13.38
C LYS A 76 9.36 -3.15 14.03
N VAL A 77 8.94 -2.04 13.43
CA VAL A 77 7.99 -1.11 14.07
C VAL A 77 6.63 -1.78 14.35
N ILE A 78 6.16 -2.66 13.48
CA ILE A 78 4.88 -3.38 13.71
C ILE A 78 5.06 -4.50 14.74
N GLU A 79 6.18 -5.23 14.75
CA GLU A 79 6.47 -6.22 15.79
C GLU A 79 6.49 -5.56 17.18
N ASP A 80 7.16 -4.41 17.30
CA ASP A 80 7.20 -3.62 18.55
C ASP A 80 5.80 -3.13 18.97
N LEU A 81 4.97 -2.72 18.00
CA LEU A 81 3.57 -2.34 18.25
C LEU A 81 2.78 -3.53 18.82
N ILE A 82 2.86 -4.67 18.14
CA ILE A 82 2.17 -5.90 18.54
C ILE A 82 2.60 -6.33 19.96
N GLU A 83 3.90 -6.34 20.24
CA GLU A 83 4.43 -6.71 21.55
C GLU A 83 3.94 -5.79 22.67
N ARG A 84 3.96 -4.47 22.43
CA ARG A 84 3.47 -3.48 23.40
C ARG A 84 1.97 -3.59 23.63
N VAL A 85 1.18 -3.81 22.57
CA VAL A 85 -0.27 -4.01 22.71
C VAL A 85 -0.56 -5.31 23.44
N LYS A 86 0.10 -6.42 23.11
CA LYS A 86 -0.03 -7.69 23.83
C LYS A 86 0.28 -7.57 25.32
N THR A 87 1.27 -6.74 25.66
CA THR A 87 1.71 -6.56 27.06
C THR A 87 0.82 -5.62 27.84
N LYS A 88 0.40 -4.50 27.25
CA LYS A 88 -0.31 -3.41 27.95
C LYS A 88 -1.82 -3.45 27.78
N LEU A 89 -2.31 -3.89 26.63
CA LEU A 89 -3.73 -3.87 26.23
C LEU A 89 -4.10 -5.15 25.45
N PRO A 90 -3.93 -6.36 26.04
CA PRO A 90 -4.13 -7.61 25.32
C PRO A 90 -5.53 -7.77 24.72
N GLU A 91 -6.54 -7.17 25.34
CA GLU A 91 -7.93 -7.19 24.85
C GLU A 91 -8.12 -6.38 23.56
N LYS A 92 -7.14 -5.55 23.17
CA LYS A 92 -7.16 -4.76 21.92
C LYS A 92 -6.46 -5.47 20.77
N MET A 93 -5.77 -6.57 21.04
CA MET A 93 -5.07 -7.32 19.98
C MET A 93 -5.96 -7.70 18.80
N PRO A 94 -7.20 -8.23 19.01
CA PRO A 94 -8.07 -8.60 17.88
C PRO A 94 -8.37 -7.42 16.95
N LEU A 95 -8.41 -6.18 17.46
CA LEU A 95 -8.63 -4.99 16.65
C LEU A 95 -7.42 -4.67 15.77
N ILE A 96 -6.21 -4.79 16.32
CA ILE A 96 -4.97 -4.60 15.55
C ILE A 96 -4.84 -5.69 14.49
N GLU A 97 -5.02 -6.95 14.86
CA GLU A 97 -4.97 -8.09 13.95
C GLU A 97 -5.96 -7.92 12.79
N HIS A 98 -7.21 -7.54 13.08
CA HIS A 98 -8.21 -7.26 12.05
C HIS A 98 -7.76 -6.16 11.08
N VAL A 99 -7.15 -5.08 11.56
CA VAL A 99 -6.64 -4.01 10.69
C VAL A 99 -5.49 -4.51 9.79
N LEU A 100 -4.56 -5.30 10.34
CA LEU A 100 -3.44 -5.87 9.59
C LEU A 100 -3.91 -6.87 8.54
N GLU A 101 -4.88 -7.72 8.86
CA GLU A 101 -5.45 -8.72 7.94
C GLU A 101 -6.27 -8.09 6.82
N THR A 102 -7.01 -7.01 7.13
CA THR A 102 -7.90 -6.36 6.16
C THR A 102 -7.22 -5.25 5.35
N PHE A 103 -6.03 -4.79 5.76
CA PHE A 103 -5.26 -3.83 4.98
C PHE A 103 -4.43 -4.55 3.92
N ARG A 104 -4.99 -4.69 2.73
CA ARG A 104 -4.39 -5.39 1.59
C ARG A 104 -4.25 -4.44 0.39
N PRO A 105 -3.18 -3.64 0.31
CA PRO A 105 -2.94 -2.77 -0.83
C PRO A 105 -2.63 -3.58 -2.09
N GLY A 106 -3.19 -3.16 -3.21
CA GLY A 106 -2.85 -3.69 -4.52
C GLY A 106 -1.53 -3.12 -5.04
N LEU A 107 -0.75 -3.94 -5.74
CA LEU A 107 0.51 -3.55 -6.37
C LEU A 107 0.42 -3.76 -7.88
N VAL A 108 0.74 -2.73 -8.65
CA VAL A 108 0.91 -2.78 -10.10
C VAL A 108 2.32 -2.34 -10.44
N VAL A 109 3.02 -3.16 -11.25
CA VAL A 109 4.35 -2.81 -11.77
C VAL A 109 4.17 -2.18 -13.15
N ASN A 110 4.60 -0.93 -13.29
CA ASN A 110 4.39 -0.12 -14.49
C ASN A 110 5.71 0.11 -15.24
N MET A 111 5.62 0.47 -16.52
CA MET A 111 6.75 0.83 -17.38
C MET A 111 7.78 -0.31 -17.52
N ILE A 112 7.31 -1.52 -17.69
CA ILE A 112 8.17 -2.70 -17.80
C ILE A 112 8.87 -2.72 -19.16
N SER A 113 10.17 -2.99 -19.13
CA SER A 113 11.03 -3.22 -20.30
C SER A 113 11.38 -4.70 -20.44
N GLU A 114 11.84 -5.13 -21.62
CA GLU A 114 12.13 -6.55 -21.93
C GLU A 114 13.10 -7.25 -20.95
N ASN A 115 13.99 -6.49 -20.31
CA ASN A 115 15.00 -7.02 -19.40
C ASN A 115 14.60 -6.93 -17.92
N ASP A 116 13.41 -6.43 -17.62
CA ASP A 116 12.97 -6.21 -16.25
C ASP A 116 12.48 -7.52 -15.60
N ASN A 117 12.89 -7.72 -14.35
CA ASN A 117 12.46 -8.86 -13.55
C ASN A 117 11.30 -8.47 -12.62
N VAL A 118 10.09 -8.46 -13.17
CA VAL A 118 8.86 -8.10 -12.42
C VAL A 118 8.68 -9.00 -11.21
N SER A 119 8.90 -10.31 -11.34
CA SER A 119 8.72 -11.25 -10.23
C SER A 119 9.64 -10.95 -9.06
N GLU A 120 10.86 -10.50 -9.31
CA GLU A 120 11.79 -10.10 -8.26
C GLU A 120 11.28 -8.88 -7.49
N VAL A 121 10.78 -7.87 -8.19
CA VAL A 121 10.24 -6.65 -7.58
C VAL A 121 9.00 -6.96 -6.74
N VAL A 122 8.07 -7.73 -7.29
CA VAL A 122 6.86 -8.16 -6.59
C VAL A 122 7.21 -8.92 -5.32
N ASN A 123 8.08 -9.94 -5.43
CA ASN A 123 8.50 -10.73 -4.28
C ASN A 123 9.20 -9.86 -3.21
N ARG A 124 10.05 -8.91 -3.60
CA ARG A 124 10.72 -8.00 -2.66
C ARG A 124 9.71 -7.14 -1.88
N VAL A 125 8.74 -6.53 -2.57
CA VAL A 125 7.72 -5.69 -1.92
C VAL A 125 6.83 -6.53 -1.01
N GLN A 126 6.39 -7.71 -1.46
CA GLN A 126 5.57 -8.62 -0.68
C GLN A 126 6.32 -9.14 0.55
N ASP A 127 7.53 -9.63 0.38
CA ASP A 127 8.37 -10.17 1.46
C ASP A 127 8.66 -9.12 2.54
N VAL A 128 9.06 -7.91 2.12
CA VAL A 128 9.34 -6.82 3.07
C VAL A 128 8.07 -6.38 3.78
N SER A 129 6.95 -6.27 3.08
CA SER A 129 5.66 -5.92 3.69
C SER A 129 5.20 -6.99 4.68
N GLN A 130 5.32 -8.27 4.33
CA GLN A 130 4.98 -9.36 5.24
C GLN A 130 5.91 -9.40 6.46
N LYS A 131 7.22 -9.27 6.28
CA LYS A 131 8.21 -9.37 7.37
C LYS A 131 8.20 -8.16 8.30
N MET A 132 8.01 -6.96 7.74
CA MET A 132 8.15 -5.71 8.49
C MET A 132 6.83 -5.09 8.95
N LEU A 133 5.75 -5.36 8.22
CA LEU A 133 4.44 -4.76 8.47
C LEU A 133 3.37 -5.81 8.82
N THR A 134 3.67 -7.09 8.66
CA THR A 134 2.73 -8.20 8.92
C THR A 134 1.45 -8.07 8.08
N ILE A 135 1.56 -7.55 6.86
CA ILE A 135 0.45 -7.38 5.92
C ILE A 135 0.74 -8.10 4.60
N ALA A 136 -0.32 -8.50 3.91
CA ALA A 136 -0.23 -8.97 2.54
C ALA A 136 -0.34 -7.78 1.56
N VAL A 137 0.38 -7.88 0.43
CA VAL A 137 0.28 -6.98 -0.72
C VAL A 137 -0.15 -7.81 -1.91
N ASP A 138 -1.27 -7.44 -2.52
CA ASP A 138 -1.85 -8.19 -3.63
C ASP A 138 -1.26 -7.71 -4.95
N TYR A 139 -0.53 -8.58 -5.66
CA TYR A 139 -0.07 -8.28 -7.01
C TYR A 139 -1.26 -8.34 -7.98
N LEU A 140 -1.56 -7.21 -8.61
CA LEU A 140 -2.71 -7.06 -9.51
C LEU A 140 -2.33 -7.21 -10.98
N GLY A 141 -1.07 -7.04 -11.31
CA GLY A 141 -0.60 -7.13 -12.70
C GLY A 141 0.50 -6.13 -13.05
N SER A 142 0.80 -6.07 -14.31
CA SER A 142 1.87 -5.23 -14.83
C SER A 142 1.46 -4.52 -16.12
N ILE A 143 2.15 -3.42 -16.42
CA ILE A 143 1.92 -2.60 -17.61
C ILE A 143 3.27 -2.37 -18.29
N ASP A 144 3.39 -2.79 -19.54
CA ASP A 144 4.58 -2.61 -20.33
C ASP A 144 4.83 -1.14 -20.66
N TYR A 145 6.11 -0.78 -20.85
CA TYR A 145 6.46 0.54 -21.33
C TYR A 145 5.97 0.72 -22.78
N GLN A 146 5.21 1.79 -23.00
CA GLN A 146 4.69 2.14 -24.31
C GLN A 146 4.95 3.62 -24.61
N SER A 147 5.74 3.88 -25.64
CA SER A 147 6.06 5.28 -26.08
C SER A 147 4.81 6.08 -26.46
N ASP A 148 3.78 5.41 -26.94
CA ASP A 148 2.53 6.04 -27.38
C ASP A 148 1.70 6.62 -26.24
N ILE A 149 1.89 6.13 -24.99
CA ILE A 149 1.24 6.72 -23.81
C ILE A 149 1.70 8.17 -23.62
N LYS A 150 3.02 8.42 -23.77
CA LYS A 150 3.57 9.78 -23.69
C LYS A 150 2.99 10.71 -24.78
N ARG A 151 2.88 10.19 -26.01
CA ARG A 151 2.30 10.94 -27.13
C ARG A 151 0.82 11.22 -26.89
N SER A 152 0.08 10.25 -26.37
CA SER A 152 -1.33 10.40 -26.02
C SER A 152 -1.55 11.51 -24.99
N ALA A 153 -0.69 11.57 -23.97
CA ALA A 153 -0.75 12.64 -22.97
C ALA A 153 -0.44 14.02 -23.58
N GLN A 154 0.52 14.12 -24.51
CA GLN A 154 0.83 15.37 -25.20
C GLN A 154 -0.33 15.85 -26.07
N ASP A 155 -1.03 14.94 -26.72
CA ASP A 155 -2.16 15.25 -27.61
C ASP A 155 -3.49 15.35 -26.84
N LEU A 156 -3.49 15.18 -25.51
CA LEU A 156 -4.69 15.18 -24.65
C LEU A 156 -5.74 14.15 -25.06
N ILE A 157 -5.32 13.06 -25.66
CA ILE A 157 -6.17 11.93 -26.06
C ILE A 157 -5.83 10.72 -25.17
N PRO A 158 -6.80 10.12 -24.47
CA PRO A 158 -6.52 8.92 -23.67
C PRO A 158 -5.88 7.80 -24.51
N ALA A 159 -4.81 7.17 -24.01
CA ALA A 159 -4.09 6.15 -24.76
C ALA A 159 -5.00 4.97 -25.15
N ILE A 160 -5.93 4.58 -24.29
CA ILE A 160 -6.93 3.53 -24.54
C ILE A 160 -7.89 3.87 -25.70
N SER A 161 -8.11 5.18 -25.98
CA SER A 161 -8.95 5.60 -27.10
C SER A 161 -8.22 5.55 -28.43
N ARG A 162 -6.88 5.60 -28.42
CA ARG A 162 -6.06 5.49 -29.64
C ARG A 162 -5.93 4.05 -30.12
N ASP A 163 -5.76 3.15 -29.17
CA ASP A 163 -5.69 1.71 -29.47
C ASP A 163 -6.57 0.90 -28.50
N PRO A 164 -7.88 0.79 -28.79
CA PRO A 164 -8.84 0.10 -27.92
C PRO A 164 -8.62 -1.42 -27.82
N LYS A 165 -7.75 -1.97 -28.63
CA LYS A 165 -7.41 -3.42 -28.64
C LYS A 165 -5.93 -3.67 -28.36
N GLY A 166 -5.19 -2.64 -27.99
CA GLY A 166 -3.77 -2.75 -27.73
C GLY A 166 -3.46 -3.37 -26.36
N ASN A 167 -2.20 -3.71 -26.17
CA ASN A 167 -1.67 -4.34 -24.96
C ASN A 167 -2.06 -3.57 -23.68
N LEU A 168 -2.02 -2.22 -23.68
CA LEU A 168 -2.43 -1.44 -22.51
C LEU A 168 -3.85 -1.76 -22.05
N VAL A 169 -4.77 -1.92 -22.99
CA VAL A 169 -6.18 -2.23 -22.68
C VAL A 169 -6.30 -3.63 -22.11
N GLU A 170 -5.53 -4.58 -22.61
CA GLU A 170 -5.48 -5.95 -22.10
C GLU A 170 -4.93 -5.97 -20.67
N CYS A 171 -3.78 -5.35 -20.42
CA CYS A 171 -3.21 -5.24 -19.09
C CYS A 171 -4.20 -4.61 -18.07
N ILE A 172 -4.86 -3.53 -18.45
CA ILE A 172 -5.85 -2.86 -17.58
C ILE A 172 -7.05 -3.77 -17.33
N ARG A 173 -7.53 -4.50 -18.35
CA ARG A 173 -8.64 -5.44 -18.20
C ARG A 173 -8.30 -6.57 -17.24
N ASP A 174 -7.09 -7.12 -17.34
CA ASP A 174 -6.61 -8.18 -16.46
C ASP A 174 -6.53 -7.70 -15.01
N ILE A 175 -5.97 -6.50 -14.77
CA ILE A 175 -5.94 -5.86 -13.45
C ILE A 175 -7.36 -5.67 -12.90
N LEU A 176 -8.28 -5.14 -13.71
CA LEU A 176 -9.67 -4.94 -13.31
C LEU A 176 -10.39 -6.26 -13.00
N SER A 177 -10.08 -7.32 -13.73
CA SER A 177 -10.68 -8.64 -13.47
C SER A 177 -10.32 -9.20 -12.10
N ILE A 178 -9.11 -8.90 -11.60
CA ILE A 178 -8.67 -9.31 -10.25
C ILE A 178 -9.35 -8.47 -9.17
N ILE A 179 -9.56 -7.18 -9.43
CA ILE A 179 -10.14 -6.24 -8.45
C ILE A 179 -11.65 -6.46 -8.27
N LEU A 180 -12.35 -6.86 -9.35
CA LEU A 180 -13.80 -6.96 -9.38
C LEU A 180 -14.33 -8.35 -8.99
N HIS A 181 -13.45 -9.32 -8.74
CA HIS A 181 -13.75 -10.67 -8.27
C HIS A 181 -13.28 -10.89 -6.83
#